data_75c006cc6d7b883ec0aa5d2d609686b0
#
_entry.id   75c006cc6d7b883ec0aa5d2d609686b0
#
_cell.length_a   1.000
_cell.length_b   1.000
_cell.length_c   1.000
_cell.angle_alpha   90.00
_cell.angle_beta   90.00
_cell.angle_gamma   90.00
#
_symmetry.space_group_name_H-M   'P 1'
#
loop_
_entity.id
_entity.type
_entity.pdbx_description
1 polymer ?
#
loop_
_entity_poly.entity_id
_entity_poly.type
_entity_poly.pdbx_seq_one_letter_code
_entity_poly.pdbx_strand_id
1 'polypeptide(L)'
;MANRIKKKIRKLNNNYKPIYIRYLGAPIEEYSVLLEGGQGSNINGNMFAMLRELCTNPRWSKYRAIFTVTDGTIEKARERMAFYGFENVRLVVRNSDEYCRCLATAKYLM
;
A
#
# COMPACT_ATOMS: atom_id res chain seq x y z
N MET A 1 -1.55 -16.96 -9.13
CA MET A 1 -2.32 -15.71 -9.47
C MET A 1 -3.77 -15.81 -9.02
N ALA A 2 -4.53 -16.79 -9.45
CA ALA A 2 -5.95 -16.90 -9.07
C ALA A 2 -6.16 -17.03 -7.56
N ASN A 3 -5.33 -17.81 -6.86
CA ASN A 3 -5.45 -17.97 -5.40
C ASN A 3 -5.15 -16.68 -4.64
N ARG A 4 -4.19 -15.88 -5.13
CA ARG A 4 -3.84 -14.59 -4.55
C ARG A 4 -5.00 -13.60 -4.69
N ILE A 5 -5.65 -13.57 -5.85
CA ILE A 5 -6.81 -12.72 -6.09
C ILE A 5 -7.96 -13.10 -5.17
N LYS A 6 -8.25 -14.40 -5.04
CA LYS A 6 -9.30 -14.89 -4.14
C LYS A 6 -9.06 -14.51 -2.69
N LYS A 7 -7.80 -14.61 -2.21
CA LYS A 7 -7.46 -14.19 -0.86
C LYS A 7 -7.67 -12.70 -0.64
N LYS A 8 -7.30 -11.86 -1.63
CA LYS A 8 -7.52 -10.41 -1.56
C LYS A 8 -9.01 -10.08 -1.46
N ILE A 9 -9.83 -10.72 -2.27
CA ILE A 9 -11.27 -10.48 -2.27
C ILE A 9 -11.88 -10.85 -0.91
N ARG A 10 -11.46 -11.95 -0.30
CA ARG A 10 -11.95 -12.36 1.02
C ARG A 10 -11.64 -11.37 2.13
N LYS A 11 -10.53 -10.63 2.00
CA LYS A 11 -10.14 -9.63 2.98
C LYS A 11 -10.93 -8.33 2.86
N LEU A 12 -11.57 -8.10 1.73
CA LEU A 12 -12.34 -6.89 1.48
C LEU A 12 -13.73 -7.03 2.10
N ASN A 13 -14.23 -5.95 2.68
CA ASN A 13 -15.61 -5.91 3.11
C ASN A 13 -16.52 -5.66 1.91
N ASN A 14 -17.83 -5.82 2.11
CA ASN A 14 -18.81 -5.75 1.03
C ASN A 14 -18.87 -4.38 0.32
N ASN A 15 -18.42 -3.31 0.98
CA ASN A 15 -18.47 -1.95 0.41
C ASN A 15 -17.40 -1.72 -0.66
N TYR A 16 -16.30 -2.46 -0.61
CA TYR A 16 -15.14 -2.23 -1.50
C TYR A 16 -15.03 -3.24 -2.62
N LYS A 17 -15.69 -4.39 -2.51
CA LYS A 17 -15.66 -5.42 -3.55
C LYS A 17 -15.97 -4.90 -4.95
N PRO A 18 -17.03 -4.08 -5.15
CA PRO A 18 -17.33 -3.58 -6.49
C PRO A 18 -16.22 -2.72 -7.08
N ILE A 19 -15.57 -1.89 -6.26
CA ILE A 19 -14.48 -1.03 -6.69
C ILE A 19 -13.24 -1.88 -7.00
N TYR A 20 -12.90 -2.79 -6.11
CA TYR A 20 -11.75 -3.68 -6.28
C TYR A 20 -11.88 -4.56 -7.52
N ILE A 21 -13.06 -5.11 -7.75
CA ILE A 21 -13.32 -5.99 -8.90
C ILE A 21 -13.06 -5.28 -10.23
N ARG A 22 -13.32 -3.98 -10.31
CA ARG A 22 -13.01 -3.19 -11.52
C ARG A 22 -11.55 -3.28 -11.94
N TYR A 23 -10.64 -3.46 -10.98
CA TYR A 23 -9.20 -3.47 -11.23
C TYR A 23 -8.59 -4.86 -11.32
N LEU A 24 -9.38 -5.93 -11.18
CA LEU A 24 -8.83 -7.30 -11.21
C LEU A 24 -8.14 -7.66 -12.50
N GLY A 25 -8.56 -7.07 -13.63
CA GLY A 25 -7.93 -7.29 -14.92
C GLY A 25 -6.75 -6.38 -15.21
N ALA A 26 -6.42 -5.44 -14.31
CA ALA A 26 -5.31 -4.52 -14.52
C ALA A 26 -3.97 -5.25 -14.39
N PRO A 27 -2.94 -4.86 -15.17
CA PRO A 27 -1.62 -5.48 -15.07
C PRO A 27 -1.01 -5.32 -13.69
N ILE A 28 -0.32 -6.36 -13.24
CA ILE A 28 0.45 -6.29 -11.99
C ILE A 28 1.67 -5.40 -12.20
N GLU A 29 1.88 -4.47 -11.29
CA GLU A 29 3.08 -3.62 -11.28
C GLU A 29 4.22 -4.37 -10.60
N GLU A 30 5.22 -4.77 -11.37
CA GLU A 30 6.25 -5.72 -10.99
C GLU A 30 7.03 -5.33 -9.72
N TYR A 31 7.31 -4.04 -9.54
CA TYR A 31 8.14 -3.55 -8.44
C TYR A 31 7.35 -2.78 -7.40
N SER A 32 6.06 -3.06 -7.27
CA SER A 32 5.23 -2.36 -6.30
C SER A 32 5.02 -3.20 -5.04
N VAL A 33 5.11 -2.53 -3.89
CA VAL A 33 4.92 -3.12 -2.57
C VAL A 33 3.89 -2.29 -1.81
N LEU A 34 2.78 -2.89 -1.44
CA LEU A 34 1.75 -2.24 -0.63
C LEU A 34 1.95 -2.62 0.84
N LEU A 35 2.12 -1.62 1.68
CA LEU A 35 2.32 -1.78 3.12
C LEU A 35 1.11 -1.24 3.87
N GLU A 36 0.58 -2.02 4.79
CA GLU A 36 -0.57 -1.62 5.59
C GLU A 36 -0.40 -2.06 7.03
N GLY A 37 -0.31 -1.09 7.95
CA GLY A 37 -0.22 -1.33 9.38
C GLY A 37 -1.51 -0.93 10.08
N GLY A 38 -2.11 -1.86 10.86
CA GLY A 38 -3.32 -1.55 11.62
C GLY A 38 -4.46 -0.97 10.78
N GLN A 39 -4.67 -1.52 9.59
CA GLN A 39 -5.69 -1.04 8.64
C GLN A 39 -5.50 0.44 8.24
N GLY A 40 -4.24 0.88 8.19
CA GLY A 40 -3.90 2.25 7.83
C GLY A 40 -3.84 3.23 9.00
N SER A 41 -4.24 2.81 10.19
CA SER A 41 -4.21 3.67 11.38
C SER A 41 -2.84 3.74 12.04
N ASN A 42 -1.99 2.74 11.81
CA ASN A 42 -0.66 2.69 12.39
C ASN A 42 0.41 3.04 11.37
N ILE A 43 1.01 4.21 11.51
CA ILE A 43 2.11 4.70 10.67
C ILE A 43 3.48 4.48 11.31
N ASN A 44 3.52 3.76 12.42
CA ASN A 44 4.72 3.37 13.15
C ASN A 44 4.88 1.85 13.12
N GLY A 45 5.82 1.32 13.89
CA GLY A 45 5.96 -0.11 14.08
C GLY A 45 6.61 -0.83 12.90
N ASN A 46 6.25 -2.09 12.72
CA ASN A 46 6.93 -2.98 11.76
C ASN A 46 6.75 -2.54 10.32
N MET A 47 5.58 -2.05 9.95
CA MET A 47 5.34 -1.60 8.58
C MET A 47 6.15 -0.35 8.25
N PHE A 48 6.30 0.56 9.21
CA PHE A 48 7.17 1.71 9.02
C PHE A 48 8.64 1.30 8.92
N ALA A 49 9.08 0.32 9.72
CA ALA A 49 10.44 -0.20 9.63
C ALA A 49 10.72 -0.82 8.26
N MET A 50 9.76 -1.54 7.70
CA MET A 50 9.89 -2.10 6.35
C MET A 50 9.92 -1.01 5.29
N LEU A 51 9.08 0.02 5.43
CA LEU A 51 9.09 1.17 4.54
C LEU A 51 10.46 1.85 4.55
N ARG A 52 11.02 2.05 5.73
CA ARG A 52 12.33 2.65 5.90
C ARG A 52 13.40 1.82 5.20
N GLU A 53 13.36 0.50 5.34
CA GLU A 53 14.29 -0.41 4.65
C GLU A 53 14.17 -0.27 3.13
N LEU A 54 12.96 -0.25 2.59
CA LEU A 54 12.73 -0.09 1.16
C LEU A 54 13.24 1.26 0.64
N CYS A 55 13.12 2.32 1.44
CA CYS A 55 13.49 3.66 1.02
C CYS A 55 14.98 3.96 1.18
N THR A 56 15.67 3.29 2.10
CA THR A 56 17.05 3.64 2.46
C THR A 56 18.08 2.66 1.95
N ASN A 57 17.72 1.40 1.71
CA ASN A 57 18.66 0.40 1.24
C ASN A 57 18.72 0.41 -0.30
N PRO A 58 19.90 0.70 -0.91
CA PRO A 58 20.03 0.73 -2.37
C PRO A 58 19.66 -0.58 -3.06
N ARG A 59 19.72 -1.70 -2.35
CA ARG A 59 19.31 -3.02 -2.84
C ARG A 59 17.86 -3.00 -3.36
N TRP A 60 17.00 -2.18 -2.75
CA TRP A 60 15.57 -2.11 -3.07
C TRP A 60 15.21 -0.89 -3.90
N SER A 61 16.18 -0.24 -4.55
CA SER A 61 15.97 1.03 -5.27
C SER A 61 14.92 0.94 -6.40
N LYS A 62 14.71 -0.26 -6.96
CA LYS A 62 13.72 -0.46 -8.01
C LYS A 62 12.29 -0.54 -7.48
N TYR A 63 12.13 -0.79 -6.19
CA TYR A 63 10.81 -1.01 -5.61
C TYR A 63 10.14 0.31 -5.28
N ARG A 64 8.83 0.34 -5.54
CA ARG A 64 7.97 1.48 -5.20
C ARG A 64 7.14 1.11 -4.00
N ALA A 65 7.25 1.87 -2.95
CA ALA A 65 6.49 1.66 -1.74
C ALA A 65 5.16 2.41 -1.81
N ILE A 66 4.09 1.71 -1.53
CA ILE A 66 2.76 2.28 -1.39
C ILE A 66 2.37 2.05 0.07
N PHE A 67 2.13 3.12 0.80
CA PHE A 67 1.85 3.04 2.23
C PHE A 67 0.41 3.45 2.51
N THR A 68 -0.34 2.54 3.12
CA THR A 68 -1.76 2.76 3.40
C THR A 68 -1.92 3.59 4.66
N VAL A 69 -2.76 4.62 4.57
CA VAL A 69 -3.08 5.52 5.67
C VAL A 69 -4.59 5.69 5.77
N THR A 70 -5.04 6.40 6.79
CA THR A 70 -6.44 6.84 6.92
C THR A 70 -6.50 8.34 6.76
N ASP A 71 -7.72 8.90 6.65
CA ASP A 71 -7.90 10.35 6.64
C ASP A 71 -7.32 10.99 7.90
N GLY A 72 -7.36 10.28 9.02
CA GLY A 72 -6.83 10.78 10.31
C GLY A 72 -5.32 10.67 10.45
N THR A 73 -4.64 9.87 9.63
CA THR A 73 -3.19 9.66 9.75
C THR A 73 -2.39 10.18 8.57
N ILE A 74 -3.05 10.59 7.48
CA ILE A 74 -2.35 10.98 6.25
C ILE A 74 -1.40 12.17 6.45
N GLU A 75 -1.80 13.17 7.21
CA GLU A 75 -0.95 14.36 7.44
C GLU A 75 0.28 14.00 8.26
N LYS A 76 0.13 13.19 9.30
CA LYS A 76 1.26 12.69 10.09
C LYS A 76 2.21 11.85 9.22
N ALA A 77 1.66 11.04 8.33
CA ALA A 77 2.46 10.25 7.42
C ALA A 77 3.26 11.14 6.47
N ARG A 78 2.64 12.19 5.91
CA ARG A 78 3.33 13.16 5.06
C ARG A 78 4.48 13.85 5.79
N GLU A 79 4.23 14.30 7.00
CA GLU A 79 5.26 14.94 7.84
C GLU A 79 6.43 13.99 8.09
N ARG A 80 6.11 12.72 8.37
CA ARG A 80 7.11 11.69 8.63
C ARG A 80 7.94 11.38 7.40
N MET A 81 7.30 11.28 6.23
CA MET A 81 8.00 11.06 4.96
C MET A 81 8.95 12.23 4.68
N ALA A 82 8.49 13.46 4.89
CA ALA A 82 9.31 14.64 4.70
C ALA A 82 10.49 14.67 5.69
N PHE A 83 10.26 14.31 6.94
CA PHE A 83 11.31 14.28 7.96
C PHE A 83 12.43 13.32 7.61
N TYR A 84 12.09 12.13 7.10
CA TYR A 84 13.08 11.12 6.73
C TYR A 84 13.59 11.27 5.28
N GLY A 85 13.03 12.17 4.50
CA GLY A 85 13.40 12.36 3.10
C GLY A 85 12.96 11.23 2.20
N PHE A 86 11.89 10.55 2.51
CA PHE A 86 11.35 9.45 1.68
C PHE A 86 10.51 10.03 0.54
N GLU A 87 11.11 10.15 -0.65
CA GLU A 87 10.47 10.82 -1.79
C GLU A 87 9.63 9.89 -2.66
N ASN A 88 9.96 8.59 -2.68
CA ASN A 88 9.33 7.62 -3.58
C ASN A 88 8.23 6.81 -2.91
N VAL A 89 7.58 7.36 -1.90
CA VAL A 89 6.49 6.70 -1.19
C VAL A 89 5.17 7.30 -1.62
N ARG A 90 4.26 6.45 -2.08
CA ARG A 90 2.90 6.85 -2.40
C ARG A 90 2.01 6.57 -1.20
N LEU A 91 1.31 7.58 -0.72
CA LEU A 91 0.35 7.42 0.36
C LEU A 91 -1.04 7.23 -0.25
N VAL A 92 -1.74 6.18 0.17
CA VAL A 92 -3.10 5.92 -0.28
C VAL A 92 -4.02 5.79 0.93
N VAL A 93 -5.18 6.41 0.83
CA VAL A 93 -6.19 6.33 1.89
C VAL A 93 -6.90 5.00 1.78
N ARG A 94 -6.93 4.23 2.86
CA ARG A 94 -7.59 2.94 2.90
C ARG A 94 -9.04 3.08 2.44
N ASN A 95 -9.45 2.15 1.58
CA ASN A 95 -10.82 2.07 1.04
C ASN A 95 -11.16 3.11 -0.03
N SER A 96 -10.21 3.95 -0.44
CA SER A 96 -10.39 4.82 -1.59
C SER A 96 -10.30 4.01 -2.89
N ASP A 97 -10.74 4.63 -4.00
CA ASP A 97 -10.60 4.01 -5.32
C ASP A 97 -9.13 3.73 -5.64
N GLU A 98 -8.25 4.67 -5.33
CA GLU A 98 -6.81 4.52 -5.53
C GLU A 98 -6.24 3.35 -4.71
N TYR A 99 -6.67 3.20 -3.47
CA TYR A 99 -6.29 2.08 -2.62
C TYR A 99 -6.68 0.75 -3.27
N CYS A 100 -7.92 0.65 -3.75
CA CYS A 100 -8.41 -0.58 -4.40
C CYS A 100 -7.61 -0.91 -5.66
N ARG A 101 -7.25 0.09 -6.45
CA ARG A 101 -6.41 -0.10 -7.62
C ARG A 101 -5.03 -0.60 -7.21
N CYS A 102 -4.41 0.02 -6.22
CA CYS A 102 -3.10 -0.41 -5.73
C CYS A 102 -3.14 -1.82 -5.12
N LEU A 103 -4.20 -2.13 -4.38
CA LEU A 103 -4.39 -3.45 -3.79
C LEU A 103 -4.48 -4.53 -4.88
N ALA A 104 -5.13 -4.22 -5.99
CA ALA A 104 -5.28 -5.16 -7.11
C ALA A 104 -4.00 -5.30 -7.94
N THR A 105 -3.21 -4.24 -8.07
CA THR A 105 -2.05 -4.20 -8.97
C THR A 105 -0.70 -4.38 -8.27
N ALA A 106 -0.61 -4.21 -6.97
CA ALA A 106 0.65 -4.40 -6.25
C ALA A 106 1.10 -5.85 -6.31
N LYS A 107 2.38 -6.06 -6.60
CA LYS A 107 2.93 -7.41 -6.65
C LYS A 107 3.07 -8.01 -5.26
N TYR A 108 3.47 -7.21 -4.28
CA TYR A 108 3.67 -7.65 -2.91
C TYR A 108 2.74 -6.90 -1.96
N LEU A 109 2.16 -7.65 -1.04
CA LEU A 109 1.30 -7.13 0.01
C LEU A 109 1.89 -7.50 1.36
N MET A 110 2.01 -6.52 2.23
CA MET A 110 2.55 -6.72 3.57
C MET A 110 1.66 -6.12 4.65
#